data_266726d37d78c86db2256d02c697fc33
#
_entry.id   266726d37d78c86db2256d02c697fc33
#
_cell.length_a   1.000
_cell.length_b   1.000
_cell.length_c   1.000
_cell.angle_alpha   90.00
_cell.angle_beta   90.00
_cell.angle_gamma   90.00
#
_symmetry.space_group_name_H-M   'P 1'
#
loop_
_entity.id
_entity.type
_entity.pdbx_description
1 polymer ?
#
loop_
_entity_poly.entity_id
_entity_poly.type
_entity_poly.pdbx_seq_one_letter_code
_entity_poly.pdbx_strand_id
1 'polypeptide(L)'
;MTSIDDQLREQTVNTVLGRIRLQVGGSGSPIVFWPSLLMTGDMWHGVAGELIARRQVVLVDPPGQGGSQPLTDFFSFDDCARCVADILDGLGLEKAHFVGNSWGGMIGATFAATYPDRVGGSVLMNCTAGRASFRQKVEFAILLRVAKWTGGIGPLLNHSVLKAFLGPTTMRERPDVVAHVIGTVKSADIASVSWAVKSVVPRRPDQRPLLDRIHTPVMVVGGTEDATFPPRDAIEMANGIPGASVRILDGVAHLAGLENPPLVSALIERFLFSGSESGTAAT
;
A
#
# COMPACT_ATOMS: atom_id res chain seq x y z
N MET A 1 15.02 15.38 -17.21
CA MET A 1 14.91 14.58 -15.98
C MET A 1 14.93 13.11 -16.38
N THR A 2 15.80 12.31 -15.78
CA THR A 2 15.84 10.85 -15.99
C THR A 2 14.51 10.24 -15.56
N SER A 3 13.97 9.31 -16.33
CA SER A 3 12.74 8.60 -15.91
C SER A 3 12.96 7.90 -14.57
N ILE A 4 11.90 7.75 -13.77
CA ILE A 4 11.99 6.97 -12.53
C ILE A 4 12.39 5.52 -12.85
N ASP A 5 11.94 4.97 -13.97
CA ASP A 5 12.25 3.61 -14.40
C ASP A 5 13.75 3.40 -14.64
N ASP A 6 14.47 4.43 -15.10
CA ASP A 6 15.93 4.37 -15.27
C ASP A 6 16.71 4.37 -13.95
N GLN A 7 16.08 4.78 -12.86
CA GLN A 7 16.67 4.88 -11.52
C GLN A 7 16.34 3.66 -10.62
N LEU A 8 15.36 2.86 -11.04
CA LEU A 8 14.92 1.67 -10.32
C LEU A 8 15.56 0.42 -10.95
N ARG A 9 16.00 -0.50 -10.10
CA ARG A 9 16.49 -1.82 -10.49
C ARG A 9 15.53 -2.88 -10.04
N GLU A 10 15.18 -3.79 -10.93
CA GLU A 10 14.35 -4.93 -10.60
C GLU A 10 15.17 -5.94 -9.79
N GLN A 11 14.56 -6.42 -8.70
CA GLN A 11 15.09 -7.48 -7.85
C GLN A 11 13.98 -8.46 -7.49
N THR A 12 14.35 -9.66 -7.09
CA THR A 12 13.40 -10.65 -6.59
C THR A 12 13.90 -11.24 -5.28
N VAL A 13 12.99 -11.42 -4.32
CA VAL A 13 13.26 -12.02 -3.02
C VAL A 13 12.32 -13.21 -2.82
N ASN A 14 12.86 -14.33 -2.32
CA ASN A 14 12.06 -15.46 -1.89
C ASN A 14 11.51 -15.20 -0.49
N THR A 15 10.20 -15.32 -0.33
CA THR A 15 9.48 -15.07 0.91
C THR A 15 8.55 -16.24 1.26
N VAL A 16 7.94 -16.18 2.44
CA VAL A 16 6.89 -17.13 2.83
C VAL A 16 5.70 -17.17 1.85
N LEU A 17 5.48 -16.09 1.10
CA LEU A 17 4.42 -15.97 0.09
C LEU A 17 4.91 -16.18 -1.36
N GLY A 18 6.04 -16.83 -1.52
CA GLY A 18 6.67 -17.07 -2.82
C GLY A 18 7.67 -15.99 -3.22
N ARG A 19 8.04 -15.99 -4.50
CA ARG A 19 8.99 -15.01 -5.04
C ARG A 19 8.29 -13.66 -5.27
N ILE A 20 8.80 -12.64 -4.60
CA ILE A 20 8.30 -11.26 -4.68
C ILE A 20 9.20 -10.43 -5.58
N ARG A 21 8.61 -9.74 -6.56
CA ARG A 21 9.29 -8.74 -7.39
C ARG A 21 9.33 -7.41 -6.66
N LEU A 22 10.48 -6.77 -6.71
CA LEU A 22 10.76 -5.46 -6.13
C LEU A 22 11.35 -4.54 -7.19
N GLN A 23 11.06 -3.26 -7.10
CA GLN A 23 11.79 -2.21 -7.79
C GLN A 23 12.55 -1.40 -6.73
N VAL A 24 13.86 -1.39 -6.78
CA VAL A 24 14.73 -0.80 -5.74
C VAL A 24 15.61 0.27 -6.36
N GLY A 25 15.65 1.44 -5.72
CA GLY A 25 16.50 2.54 -6.18
C GLY A 25 16.85 3.53 -5.08
N GLY A 26 17.77 4.46 -5.41
CA GLY A 26 18.24 5.45 -4.45
C GLY A 26 19.18 4.91 -3.38
N SER A 27 19.47 5.73 -2.38
CA SER A 27 20.32 5.40 -1.24
C SER A 27 19.90 6.20 -0.01
N GLY A 28 20.41 5.82 1.18
CA GLY A 28 20.01 6.42 2.45
C GLY A 28 19.00 5.57 3.19
N SER A 29 18.19 6.16 4.07
CA SER A 29 17.23 5.44 4.90
C SER A 29 16.18 4.73 4.01
N PRO A 30 16.01 3.40 4.17
CA PRO A 30 15.12 2.63 3.31
C PRO A 30 13.64 2.84 3.67
N ILE A 31 12.81 2.88 2.62
CA ILE A 31 11.35 2.94 2.72
C ILE A 31 10.76 1.81 1.86
N VAL A 32 10.00 0.91 2.47
CA VAL A 32 9.23 -0.12 1.78
C VAL A 32 7.85 0.44 1.45
N PHE A 33 7.46 0.37 0.19
CA PHE A 33 6.16 0.80 -0.31
C PHE A 33 5.30 -0.40 -0.72
N TRP A 34 4.17 -0.57 -0.05
CA TRP A 34 3.20 -1.63 -0.35
C TRP A 34 1.91 -1.02 -0.91
N PRO A 35 1.50 -1.37 -2.14
CA PRO A 35 0.35 -0.76 -2.80
C PRO A 35 -1.00 -1.33 -2.33
N SER A 36 -2.07 -0.82 -2.93
CA SER A 36 -3.42 -1.34 -2.79
C SER A 36 -3.59 -2.71 -3.44
N LEU A 37 -4.65 -3.41 -3.03
CA LEU A 37 -5.13 -4.60 -3.75
C LEU A 37 -5.42 -4.23 -5.22
N LEU A 38 -5.05 -5.09 -6.16
CA LEU A 38 -5.12 -4.88 -7.62
C LEU A 38 -4.09 -3.87 -8.18
N MET A 39 -3.24 -3.28 -7.35
CA MET A 39 -2.17 -2.38 -7.78
C MET A 39 -0.80 -3.05 -7.62
N THR A 40 0.19 -2.56 -8.38
CA THR A 40 1.59 -3.00 -8.35
C THR A 40 2.47 -1.91 -7.73
N GLY A 41 3.77 -2.17 -7.59
CA GLY A 41 4.74 -1.19 -7.13
C GLY A 41 4.73 0.11 -7.91
N ASP A 42 4.35 0.06 -9.18
CA ASP A 42 4.26 1.22 -10.08
C ASP A 42 3.29 2.31 -9.59
N MET A 43 2.32 1.95 -8.74
CA MET A 43 1.47 2.92 -8.05
C MET A 43 2.27 4.01 -7.34
N TRP A 44 3.49 3.69 -6.93
CA TRP A 44 4.35 4.56 -6.13
C TRP A 44 5.40 5.32 -6.94
N HIS A 45 5.46 5.15 -8.28
CA HIS A 45 6.48 5.79 -9.12
C HIS A 45 6.56 7.31 -8.94
N GLY A 46 5.41 7.99 -8.89
CA GLY A 46 5.37 9.44 -8.65
C GLY A 46 5.96 9.84 -7.29
N VAL A 47 5.59 9.13 -6.23
CA VAL A 47 6.12 9.37 -4.88
C VAL A 47 7.59 9.01 -4.78
N ALA A 48 7.99 7.86 -5.35
CA ALA A 48 9.38 7.42 -5.36
C ALA A 48 10.29 8.40 -6.12
N GLY A 49 9.81 8.98 -7.22
CA GLY A 49 10.56 9.97 -7.99
C GLY A 49 10.93 11.22 -7.20
N GLU A 50 10.08 11.64 -6.26
CA GLU A 50 10.34 12.76 -5.37
C GLU A 50 11.33 12.42 -4.23
N LEU A 51 11.43 11.13 -3.86
CA LEU A 51 12.19 10.67 -2.69
C LEU A 51 13.55 10.06 -3.04
N ILE A 52 13.69 9.45 -4.22
CA ILE A 52 14.81 8.58 -4.61
C ILE A 52 16.18 9.26 -4.56
N ALA A 53 16.22 10.58 -4.73
CA ALA A 53 17.47 11.35 -4.63
C ALA A 53 18.07 11.35 -3.21
N ARG A 54 17.28 11.07 -2.17
CA ARG A 54 17.67 11.16 -0.76
C ARG A 54 17.38 9.90 0.05
N ARG A 55 16.57 8.99 -0.48
CA ARG A 55 16.07 7.80 0.22
C ARG A 55 16.24 6.56 -0.64
N GLN A 56 16.48 5.44 -0.01
CA GLN A 56 16.35 4.16 -0.69
C GLN A 56 14.86 3.79 -0.75
N VAL A 57 14.33 3.60 -1.94
CA VAL A 57 12.93 3.19 -2.15
C VAL A 57 12.87 1.73 -2.56
N VAL A 58 11.94 0.98 -1.96
CA VAL A 58 11.67 -0.42 -2.24
C VAL A 58 10.19 -0.54 -2.58
N LEU A 59 9.86 -0.61 -3.87
CA LEU A 59 8.48 -0.71 -4.35
C LEU A 59 8.13 -2.17 -4.55
N VAL A 60 7.10 -2.63 -3.86
CA VAL A 60 6.73 -4.05 -3.81
C VAL A 60 5.61 -4.33 -4.82
N ASP A 61 5.81 -5.32 -5.68
CA ASP A 61 4.68 -6.00 -6.30
C ASP A 61 4.13 -7.01 -5.29
N PRO A 62 2.90 -6.84 -4.79
CA PRO A 62 2.39 -7.73 -3.74
C PRO A 62 2.25 -9.17 -4.21
N PRO A 63 2.15 -10.14 -3.29
CA PRO A 63 1.93 -11.54 -3.63
C PRO A 63 0.78 -11.73 -4.63
N GLY A 64 1.07 -12.43 -5.72
CA GLY A 64 0.09 -12.72 -6.77
C GLY A 64 -0.23 -11.58 -7.72
N GLN A 65 0.51 -10.47 -7.68
CA GLN A 65 0.29 -9.28 -8.52
C GLN A 65 1.59 -8.85 -9.20
N GLY A 66 1.48 -8.13 -10.31
CA GLY A 66 2.62 -7.66 -11.09
C GLY A 66 3.56 -8.80 -11.50
N GLY A 67 4.86 -8.63 -11.25
CA GLY A 67 5.90 -9.62 -11.54
C GLY A 67 6.13 -10.62 -10.40
N SER A 68 5.38 -10.55 -9.29
CA SER A 68 5.46 -11.51 -8.19
C SER A 68 4.84 -12.85 -8.54
N GLN A 69 5.29 -13.91 -7.87
CA GLN A 69 4.80 -15.26 -8.10
C GLN A 69 3.27 -15.33 -7.95
N PRO A 70 2.55 -15.97 -8.88
CA PRO A 70 1.11 -16.17 -8.78
C PRO A 70 0.73 -16.92 -7.50
N LEU A 71 -0.36 -16.48 -6.87
CA LEU A 71 -0.94 -17.15 -5.72
C LEU A 71 -1.76 -18.37 -6.15
N THR A 72 -1.67 -19.42 -5.36
CA THR A 72 -2.43 -20.68 -5.53
C THR A 72 -3.29 -21.00 -4.31
N ASP A 73 -3.16 -20.24 -3.22
CA ASP A 73 -3.89 -20.43 -1.98
C ASP A 73 -4.09 -19.11 -1.23
N PHE A 74 -4.80 -19.18 -0.10
CA PHE A 74 -5.01 -18.08 0.82
C PHE A 74 -3.73 -17.75 1.59
N PHE A 75 -3.68 -16.52 2.07
CA PHE A 75 -2.69 -16.06 3.03
C PHE A 75 -3.36 -15.27 4.17
N SER A 76 -2.67 -15.16 5.28
CA SER A 76 -3.05 -14.30 6.41
C SER A 76 -2.31 -12.94 6.35
N PHE A 77 -2.73 -11.99 7.17
CA PHE A 77 -2.01 -10.73 7.32
C PHE A 77 -0.65 -10.93 8.04
N ASP A 78 -0.56 -11.94 8.89
CA ASP A 78 0.72 -12.34 9.52
C ASP A 78 1.70 -12.89 8.49
N ASP A 79 1.23 -13.65 7.49
CA ASP A 79 2.07 -14.09 6.37
C ASP A 79 2.56 -12.89 5.55
N CYS A 80 1.73 -11.86 5.34
CA CYS A 80 2.16 -10.64 4.68
C CYS A 80 3.19 -9.86 5.50
N ALA A 81 3.00 -9.75 6.82
CA ALA A 81 3.97 -9.11 7.71
C ALA A 81 5.31 -9.88 7.71
N ARG A 82 5.26 -11.22 7.71
CA ARG A 82 6.45 -12.06 7.55
C ARG A 82 7.11 -11.86 6.17
N CYS A 83 6.31 -11.74 5.11
CA CYS A 83 6.81 -11.44 3.77
C CYS A 83 7.60 -10.12 3.73
N VAL A 84 7.13 -9.07 4.45
CA VAL A 84 7.90 -7.82 4.59
C VAL A 84 9.22 -8.07 5.29
N ALA A 85 9.25 -8.84 6.38
CA ALA A 85 10.49 -9.20 7.07
C ALA A 85 11.46 -9.97 6.16
N ASP A 86 10.95 -10.95 5.40
CA ASP A 86 11.74 -11.72 4.42
C ASP A 86 12.30 -10.82 3.30
N ILE A 87 11.54 -9.79 2.86
CA ILE A 87 12.03 -8.78 1.90
C ILE A 87 13.20 -8.00 2.50
N LEU A 88 13.11 -7.55 3.75
CA LEU A 88 14.21 -6.85 4.41
C LEU A 88 15.44 -7.74 4.52
N ASP A 89 15.28 -9.00 4.94
CA ASP A 89 16.37 -9.96 5.04
C ASP A 89 17.03 -10.21 3.67
N GLY A 90 16.24 -10.40 2.61
CA GLY A 90 16.73 -10.60 1.26
C GLY A 90 17.48 -9.41 0.67
N LEU A 91 17.19 -8.21 1.15
CA LEU A 91 17.88 -6.96 0.78
C LEU A 91 19.03 -6.61 1.72
N GLY A 92 19.28 -7.38 2.78
CA GLY A 92 20.29 -7.09 3.80
C GLY A 92 19.95 -5.86 4.64
N LEU A 93 18.67 -5.53 4.79
CA LEU A 93 18.18 -4.39 5.55
C LEU A 93 17.76 -4.83 6.96
N GLU A 94 18.42 -4.31 7.97
CA GLU A 94 18.05 -4.57 9.37
C GLU A 94 16.67 -3.95 9.68
N LYS A 95 16.42 -2.73 9.20
CA LYS A 95 15.24 -1.93 9.48
C LYS A 95 14.87 -1.05 8.28
N ALA A 96 13.58 -0.81 8.08
CA ALA A 96 13.09 0.16 7.10
C ALA A 96 11.88 0.94 7.63
N HIS A 97 11.58 2.09 7.04
CA HIS A 97 10.28 2.71 7.16
C HIS A 97 9.28 1.97 6.27
N PHE A 98 8.00 2.04 6.62
CA PHE A 98 6.95 1.37 5.87
C PHE A 98 5.86 2.36 5.42
N VAL A 99 5.53 2.35 4.15
CA VAL A 99 4.44 3.14 3.58
C VAL A 99 3.49 2.19 2.86
N GLY A 100 2.24 2.16 3.30
CA GLY A 100 1.25 1.26 2.71
C GLY A 100 -0.07 1.94 2.43
N ASN A 101 -0.67 1.60 1.28
CA ASN A 101 -2.00 2.09 0.91
C ASN A 101 -3.04 0.98 0.94
N SER A 102 -4.20 1.22 1.51
CA SER A 102 -5.31 0.27 1.57
C SER A 102 -4.88 -1.07 2.23
N TRP A 103 -4.84 -2.15 1.47
CA TRP A 103 -4.26 -3.42 1.92
C TRP A 103 -2.85 -3.23 2.49
N GLY A 104 -2.00 -2.45 1.81
CA GLY A 104 -0.67 -2.13 2.30
C GLY A 104 -0.67 -1.42 3.65
N GLY A 105 -1.62 -0.51 3.87
CA GLY A 105 -1.78 0.16 5.17
C GLY A 105 -2.18 -0.81 6.29
N MET A 106 -3.05 -1.77 5.99
CA MET A 106 -3.44 -2.82 6.93
C MET A 106 -2.25 -3.75 7.26
N ILE A 107 -1.46 -4.12 6.25
CA ILE A 107 -0.26 -4.94 6.44
C ILE A 107 0.79 -4.18 7.25
N GLY A 108 0.96 -2.88 7.02
CA GLY A 108 1.84 -2.02 7.79
C GLY A 108 1.51 -2.01 9.28
N ALA A 109 0.23 -2.00 9.64
CA ALA A 109 -0.19 -2.11 11.04
C ALA A 109 0.18 -3.48 11.65
N THR A 110 -0.08 -4.59 10.94
CA THR A 110 0.33 -5.92 11.39
C THR A 110 1.84 -6.02 11.51
N PHE A 111 2.59 -5.50 10.52
CA PHE A 111 4.06 -5.53 10.52
C PHE A 111 4.62 -4.74 11.71
N ALA A 112 4.13 -3.50 11.94
CA ALA A 112 4.59 -2.67 13.06
C ALA A 112 4.29 -3.29 14.44
N ALA A 113 3.16 -3.98 14.58
CA ALA A 113 2.79 -4.66 15.82
C ALA A 113 3.57 -5.97 16.06
N THR A 114 3.97 -6.67 14.99
CA THR A 114 4.59 -8.00 15.06
C THR A 114 6.11 -7.94 15.01
N TYR A 115 6.66 -6.97 14.27
CA TYR A 115 8.10 -6.79 14.04
C TYR A 115 8.56 -5.36 14.39
N PRO A 116 8.34 -4.86 15.61
CA PRO A 116 8.61 -3.45 15.98
C PRO A 116 10.07 -3.06 15.80
N ASP A 117 11.00 -3.99 15.94
CA ASP A 117 12.45 -3.74 15.77
C ASP A 117 12.85 -3.61 14.30
N ARG A 118 12.00 -4.07 13.36
CA ARG A 118 12.26 -4.05 11.92
C ARG A 118 11.63 -2.82 11.23
N VAL A 119 10.87 -2.00 11.94
CA VAL A 119 10.20 -0.82 11.37
C VAL A 119 10.63 0.47 12.06
N GLY A 120 11.10 1.46 11.29
CA GLY A 120 11.51 2.77 11.80
C GLY A 120 10.34 3.70 12.10
N GLY A 121 9.33 3.66 11.26
CA GLY A 121 8.07 4.39 11.36
C GLY A 121 7.18 4.02 10.20
N SER A 122 5.87 4.26 10.30
CA SER A 122 4.90 3.81 9.30
C SER A 122 3.95 4.92 8.87
N VAL A 123 3.65 4.98 7.57
CA VAL A 123 2.57 5.80 7.02
C VAL A 123 1.51 4.86 6.45
N LEU A 124 0.35 4.79 7.12
CA LEU A 124 -0.74 3.88 6.82
C LEU A 124 -1.87 4.66 6.14
N MET A 125 -2.05 4.45 4.84
CA MET A 125 -2.90 5.30 4.02
C MET A 125 -4.17 4.58 3.57
N ASN A 126 -5.32 5.30 3.61
CA ASN A 126 -6.58 4.87 3.01
C ASN A 126 -6.96 3.43 3.43
N CYS A 127 -6.88 3.14 4.72
CA CYS A 127 -7.07 1.80 5.28
C CYS A 127 -7.94 1.84 6.53
N THR A 128 -8.30 0.67 7.03
CA THR A 128 -9.11 0.47 8.23
C THR A 128 -8.55 -0.67 9.06
N ALA A 129 -8.77 -0.65 10.37
CA ALA A 129 -8.46 -1.76 11.26
C ALA A 129 -9.65 -2.75 11.39
N GLY A 130 -10.82 -2.40 10.88
CA GLY A 130 -12.04 -3.19 11.01
C GLY A 130 -12.15 -4.36 10.03
N ARG A 131 -12.98 -5.35 10.38
CA ARG A 131 -13.37 -6.44 9.47
C ARG A 131 -14.18 -5.91 8.28
N ALA A 132 -14.17 -6.64 7.17
CA ALA A 132 -15.09 -6.37 6.09
C ALA A 132 -16.55 -6.59 6.52
N SER A 133 -17.42 -5.63 6.20
CA SER A 133 -18.86 -5.77 6.41
C SER A 133 -19.43 -6.89 5.57
N PHE A 134 -20.61 -7.40 5.95
CA PHE A 134 -21.32 -8.40 5.16
C PHE A 134 -21.60 -7.91 3.73
N ARG A 135 -21.97 -6.63 3.58
CA ARG A 135 -22.20 -6.00 2.28
C ARG A 135 -20.93 -6.03 1.41
N GLN A 136 -19.79 -5.63 1.96
CA GLN A 136 -18.51 -5.67 1.23
C GLN A 136 -18.17 -7.11 0.79
N LYS A 137 -18.36 -8.10 1.66
CA LYS A 137 -18.10 -9.51 1.33
C LYS A 137 -18.94 -9.98 0.16
N VAL A 138 -20.23 -9.67 0.15
CA VAL A 138 -21.16 -10.04 -0.94
C VAL A 138 -20.79 -9.31 -2.22
N GLU A 139 -20.54 -8.00 -2.16
CA GLU A 139 -20.16 -7.18 -3.30
C GLU A 139 -18.90 -7.72 -4.00
N PHE A 140 -17.84 -7.95 -3.22
CA PHE A 140 -16.59 -8.51 -3.76
C PHE A 140 -16.76 -9.94 -4.28
N ALA A 141 -17.61 -10.76 -3.66
CA ALA A 141 -17.90 -12.10 -4.18
C ALA A 141 -18.59 -12.05 -5.56
N ILE A 142 -19.50 -11.10 -5.77
CA ILE A 142 -20.16 -10.88 -7.06
C ILE A 142 -19.16 -10.37 -8.09
N LEU A 143 -18.40 -9.32 -7.77
CA LEU A 143 -17.39 -8.75 -8.67
C LEU A 143 -16.37 -9.80 -9.12
N LEU A 144 -15.89 -10.61 -8.16
CA LEU A 144 -14.95 -11.68 -8.46
C LEU A 144 -15.55 -12.78 -9.35
N ARG A 145 -16.84 -13.12 -9.15
CA ARG A 145 -17.53 -14.09 -10.00
C ARG A 145 -17.68 -13.57 -11.42
N VAL A 146 -18.04 -12.30 -11.58
CA VAL A 146 -18.12 -11.64 -12.89
C VAL A 146 -16.73 -11.62 -13.55
N ALA A 147 -15.67 -11.19 -12.84
CA ALA A 147 -14.32 -11.17 -13.38
C ALA A 147 -13.85 -12.56 -13.86
N LYS A 148 -14.15 -13.63 -13.10
CA LYS A 148 -13.84 -15.01 -13.50
C LYS A 148 -14.63 -15.46 -14.73
N TRP A 149 -15.91 -15.08 -14.81
CA TRP A 149 -16.75 -15.44 -15.94
C TRP A 149 -16.34 -14.72 -17.23
N THR A 150 -15.92 -13.45 -17.13
CA THR A 150 -15.44 -12.64 -18.25
C THR A 150 -13.96 -12.86 -18.60
N GLY A 151 -13.24 -13.65 -17.80
CA GLY A 151 -11.81 -13.91 -17.99
C GLY A 151 -10.89 -12.74 -17.62
N GLY A 152 -11.40 -11.73 -16.90
CA GLY A 152 -10.61 -10.56 -16.51
C GLY A 152 -11.43 -9.40 -15.97
N ILE A 153 -10.74 -8.32 -15.54
CA ILE A 153 -11.37 -7.05 -15.17
C ILE A 153 -11.48 -6.22 -16.46
N GLY A 154 -12.59 -6.35 -17.14
CA GLY A 154 -12.87 -5.67 -18.41
C GLY A 154 -13.86 -4.50 -18.25
N PRO A 155 -14.40 -3.98 -19.37
CA PRO A 155 -15.25 -2.79 -19.39
C PRO A 155 -16.45 -2.83 -18.44
N LEU A 156 -17.05 -4.02 -18.23
CA LEU A 156 -18.17 -4.21 -17.29
C LEU A 156 -17.81 -3.89 -15.83
N LEU A 157 -16.56 -4.09 -15.44
CA LEU A 157 -16.09 -3.89 -14.08
C LEU A 157 -15.32 -2.58 -13.90
N ASN A 158 -14.87 -1.94 -14.98
CA ASN A 158 -14.08 -0.71 -14.92
C ASN A 158 -14.75 0.39 -14.09
N HIS A 159 -16.05 0.61 -14.30
CA HIS A 159 -16.77 1.64 -13.54
C HIS A 159 -16.78 1.35 -12.03
N SER A 160 -17.00 0.11 -11.64
CA SER A 160 -16.98 -0.29 -10.22
C SER A 160 -15.60 -0.15 -9.60
N VAL A 161 -14.55 -0.51 -10.34
CA VAL A 161 -13.15 -0.37 -9.90
C VAL A 161 -12.79 1.11 -9.76
N LEU A 162 -13.07 1.92 -10.79
CA LEU A 162 -12.77 3.35 -10.74
C LEU A 162 -13.51 4.04 -9.59
N LYS A 163 -14.79 3.74 -9.39
CA LYS A 163 -15.58 4.29 -8.27
C LYS A 163 -15.05 3.86 -6.89
N ALA A 164 -14.46 2.66 -6.78
CA ALA A 164 -13.88 2.21 -5.52
C ALA A 164 -12.52 2.85 -5.23
N PHE A 165 -11.78 3.22 -6.29
CA PHE A 165 -10.40 3.68 -6.17
C PHE A 165 -10.20 5.18 -6.31
N LEU A 166 -11.01 5.85 -7.13
CA LEU A 166 -10.80 7.26 -7.48
C LEU A 166 -12.01 8.11 -7.09
N GLY A 167 -11.71 9.30 -6.62
CA GLY A 167 -12.71 10.33 -6.32
C GLY A 167 -13.12 11.14 -7.54
N PRO A 168 -14.19 11.92 -7.42
CA PRO A 168 -14.69 12.78 -8.51
C PRO A 168 -13.66 13.81 -8.97
N THR A 169 -12.80 14.29 -8.09
CA THR A 169 -11.72 15.23 -8.44
C THR A 169 -10.70 14.56 -9.37
N THR A 170 -10.16 13.41 -8.99
CA THR A 170 -9.21 12.66 -9.82
C THR A 170 -9.81 12.20 -11.13
N MET A 171 -11.05 11.71 -11.11
CA MET A 171 -11.77 11.30 -12.30
C MET A 171 -11.92 12.44 -13.34
N ARG A 172 -12.05 13.68 -12.87
CA ARG A 172 -12.19 14.87 -13.73
C ARG A 172 -10.85 15.41 -14.20
N GLU A 173 -9.84 15.44 -13.32
CA GLU A 173 -8.62 16.22 -13.51
C GLU A 173 -7.39 15.40 -13.90
N ARG A 174 -7.43 14.07 -13.66
CA ARG A 174 -6.29 13.19 -13.83
C ARG A 174 -6.63 11.98 -14.74
N PRO A 175 -6.84 12.22 -16.05
CA PRO A 175 -7.09 11.12 -17.00
C PRO A 175 -5.92 10.13 -17.12
N ASP A 176 -4.71 10.57 -16.82
CA ASP A 176 -3.51 9.74 -16.70
C ASP A 176 -3.63 8.70 -15.59
N VAL A 177 -4.11 9.10 -14.42
CA VAL A 177 -4.36 8.20 -13.28
C VAL A 177 -5.47 7.21 -13.60
N VAL A 178 -6.56 7.68 -14.22
CA VAL A 178 -7.66 6.81 -14.67
C VAL A 178 -7.15 5.73 -15.63
N ALA A 179 -6.35 6.13 -16.63
CA ALA A 179 -5.76 5.20 -17.59
C ALA A 179 -4.80 4.20 -16.94
N HIS A 180 -3.98 4.65 -15.99
CA HIS A 180 -3.08 3.80 -15.22
C HIS A 180 -3.85 2.73 -14.44
N VAL A 181 -4.88 3.11 -13.68
CA VAL A 181 -5.71 2.17 -12.92
C VAL A 181 -6.36 1.13 -13.83
N ILE A 182 -6.98 1.57 -14.95
CA ILE A 182 -7.60 0.65 -15.91
C ILE A 182 -6.56 -0.30 -16.51
N GLY A 183 -5.39 0.19 -16.89
CA GLY A 183 -4.29 -0.61 -17.44
C GLY A 183 -3.83 -1.69 -16.46
N THR A 184 -3.58 -1.30 -15.22
CA THR A 184 -3.11 -2.21 -14.17
C THR A 184 -4.13 -3.30 -13.84
N VAL A 185 -5.41 -2.95 -13.64
CA VAL A 185 -6.43 -3.96 -13.31
C VAL A 185 -6.75 -4.88 -14.49
N LYS A 186 -6.61 -4.39 -15.72
CA LYS A 186 -6.81 -5.20 -16.94
C LYS A 186 -5.71 -6.25 -17.13
N SER A 187 -4.49 -5.96 -16.71
CA SER A 187 -3.35 -6.88 -16.80
C SER A 187 -3.31 -7.91 -15.67
N ALA A 188 -4.18 -7.80 -14.67
CA ALA A 188 -4.20 -8.69 -13.52
C ALA A 188 -4.54 -10.14 -13.90
N ASP A 189 -3.75 -11.11 -13.43
CA ASP A 189 -4.09 -12.53 -13.50
C ASP A 189 -5.23 -12.83 -12.52
N ILE A 190 -6.43 -13.03 -13.04
CA ILE A 190 -7.65 -13.28 -12.26
C ILE A 190 -7.56 -14.55 -11.43
N ALA A 191 -6.87 -15.58 -11.87
CA ALA A 191 -6.70 -16.81 -11.10
C ALA A 191 -5.92 -16.51 -9.81
N SER A 192 -4.78 -15.85 -9.95
CA SER A 192 -3.92 -15.43 -8.84
C SER A 192 -4.58 -14.37 -7.95
N VAL A 193 -5.01 -13.24 -8.53
CA VAL A 193 -5.61 -12.11 -7.80
C VAL A 193 -6.87 -12.53 -7.02
N SER A 194 -7.60 -13.54 -7.49
CA SER A 194 -8.77 -14.03 -6.75
C SER A 194 -8.44 -14.56 -5.36
N TRP A 195 -7.25 -15.10 -5.15
CA TRP A 195 -6.78 -15.52 -3.83
C TRP A 195 -6.47 -14.32 -2.94
N ALA A 196 -5.79 -13.29 -3.50
CA ALA A 196 -5.56 -12.04 -2.78
C ALA A 196 -6.87 -11.36 -2.36
N VAL A 197 -7.84 -11.21 -3.29
CA VAL A 197 -9.16 -10.64 -2.97
C VAL A 197 -9.86 -11.39 -1.84
N LYS A 198 -9.86 -12.73 -1.89
CA LYS A 198 -10.50 -13.58 -0.87
C LYS A 198 -9.78 -13.51 0.47
N SER A 199 -8.46 -13.33 0.50
CA SER A 199 -7.66 -13.18 1.72
C SER A 199 -7.88 -11.80 2.35
N VAL A 200 -7.83 -10.74 1.53
CA VAL A 200 -7.85 -9.34 2.00
C VAL A 200 -9.27 -8.84 2.33
N VAL A 201 -10.33 -9.35 1.69
CA VAL A 201 -11.68 -8.85 1.93
C VAL A 201 -12.48 -9.78 2.85
N PRO A 202 -12.98 -10.97 2.44
CA PRO A 202 -13.84 -11.77 3.31
C PRO A 202 -13.11 -12.35 4.52
N ARG A 203 -11.79 -12.58 4.44
CA ARG A 203 -10.97 -13.15 5.52
C ARG A 203 -10.20 -12.11 6.31
N ARG A 204 -10.36 -10.82 6.00
CA ARG A 204 -9.68 -9.73 6.74
C ARG A 204 -9.93 -9.86 8.23
N PRO A 205 -8.86 -9.94 9.07
CA PRO A 205 -9.00 -9.99 10.51
C PRO A 205 -9.53 -8.65 11.07
N ASP A 206 -10.00 -8.68 12.29
CA ASP A 206 -10.17 -7.48 13.09
C ASP A 206 -8.80 -7.09 13.66
N GLN A 207 -8.24 -6.00 13.21
CA GLN A 207 -6.93 -5.54 13.65
C GLN A 207 -6.98 -4.59 14.83
N ARG A 208 -8.18 -4.14 15.27
CA ARG A 208 -8.32 -3.23 16.42
C ARG A 208 -7.65 -3.76 17.69
N PRO A 209 -7.70 -5.08 18.02
CA PRO A 209 -7.01 -5.61 19.20
C PRO A 209 -5.49 -5.63 19.12
N LEU A 210 -4.88 -5.34 17.96
CA LEU A 210 -3.43 -5.29 17.85
C LEU A 210 -2.86 -3.85 17.79
N LEU A 211 -3.72 -2.84 17.64
CA LEU A 211 -3.28 -1.45 17.43
C LEU A 211 -2.54 -0.89 18.64
N ASP A 212 -2.93 -1.25 19.86
CA ASP A 212 -2.29 -0.84 21.10
C ASP A 212 -0.88 -1.41 21.31
N ARG A 213 -0.51 -2.43 20.52
CA ARG A 213 0.83 -3.04 20.51
C ARG A 213 1.81 -2.32 19.58
N ILE A 214 1.35 -1.34 18.82
CA ILE A 214 2.21 -0.55 17.92
C ILE A 214 2.82 0.58 18.72
N HIS A 215 4.13 0.52 18.94
CA HIS A 215 4.88 1.52 19.70
C HIS A 215 5.87 2.33 18.83
N THR A 216 5.99 2.00 17.56
CA THR A 216 6.78 2.77 16.60
C THR A 216 5.97 3.97 16.09
N PRO A 217 6.62 5.06 15.62
CA PRO A 217 5.91 6.22 15.08
C PRO A 217 4.97 5.85 13.94
N VAL A 218 3.70 6.26 14.02
CA VAL A 218 2.69 6.01 12.97
C VAL A 218 1.97 7.30 12.61
N MET A 219 1.81 7.51 11.31
CA MET A 219 0.86 8.45 10.75
C MET A 219 -0.19 7.68 9.95
N VAL A 220 -1.46 7.91 10.27
CA VAL A 220 -2.59 7.38 9.48
C VAL A 220 -3.12 8.47 8.56
N VAL A 221 -3.31 8.14 7.29
CA VAL A 221 -3.76 9.09 6.26
C VAL A 221 -5.06 8.61 5.64
N GLY A 222 -6.04 9.52 5.48
CA GLY A 222 -7.28 9.28 4.76
C GLY A 222 -7.53 10.36 3.73
N GLY A 223 -8.38 10.10 2.75
CA GLY A 223 -8.81 11.08 1.74
C GLY A 223 -10.28 11.47 1.93
N THR A 224 -10.63 12.76 1.69
CA THR A 224 -12.02 13.23 1.81
C THR A 224 -12.95 12.59 0.79
N GLU A 225 -12.42 12.16 -0.36
CA GLU A 225 -13.18 11.52 -1.44
C GLU A 225 -13.10 9.99 -1.43
N ASP A 226 -12.43 9.37 -0.41
CA ASP A 226 -12.34 7.91 -0.30
C ASP A 226 -13.69 7.28 0.05
N ALA A 227 -14.33 6.67 -0.94
CA ALA A 227 -15.61 5.97 -0.78
C ALA A 227 -15.43 4.55 -0.20
N THR A 228 -14.23 3.97 -0.28
CA THR A 228 -13.92 2.62 0.20
C THR A 228 -13.64 2.62 1.69
N PHE A 229 -12.79 3.54 2.15
CA PHE A 229 -12.48 3.78 3.57
C PHE A 229 -12.57 5.28 3.87
N PRO A 230 -13.77 5.76 4.25
CA PRO A 230 -13.98 7.17 4.55
C PRO A 230 -13.06 7.71 5.66
N PRO A 231 -12.87 9.03 5.78
CA PRO A 231 -11.98 9.66 6.77
C PRO A 231 -12.13 9.14 8.20
N ARG A 232 -13.35 8.75 8.59
CA ARG A 232 -13.64 8.17 9.91
C ARG A 232 -12.83 6.90 10.19
N ASP A 233 -12.56 6.08 9.16
CA ASP A 233 -11.81 4.82 9.33
C ASP A 233 -10.35 5.12 9.68
N ALA A 234 -9.75 6.14 9.05
CA ALA A 234 -8.40 6.61 9.38
C ALA A 234 -8.33 7.20 10.80
N ILE A 235 -9.34 7.98 11.20
CA ILE A 235 -9.43 8.56 12.54
C ILE A 235 -9.60 7.45 13.58
N GLU A 236 -10.49 6.47 13.36
CA GLU A 236 -10.69 5.33 14.25
C GLU A 236 -9.40 4.51 14.41
N MET A 237 -8.72 4.24 13.31
CA MET A 237 -7.45 3.50 13.32
C MET A 237 -6.36 4.25 14.10
N ALA A 238 -6.19 5.56 13.86
CA ALA A 238 -5.23 6.38 14.57
C ALA A 238 -5.49 6.45 16.08
N ASN A 239 -6.76 6.55 16.48
CA ASN A 239 -7.16 6.57 17.88
C ASN A 239 -6.83 5.25 18.63
N GLY A 240 -6.71 4.13 17.91
CA GLY A 240 -6.33 2.85 18.48
C GLY A 240 -4.82 2.65 18.64
N ILE A 241 -3.99 3.49 18.00
CA ILE A 241 -2.52 3.37 18.02
C ILE A 241 -1.92 4.43 18.96
N PRO A 242 -1.19 4.04 20.02
CA PRO A 242 -0.57 5.00 20.95
C PRO A 242 0.35 6.00 20.23
N GLY A 243 0.08 7.29 20.39
CA GLY A 243 0.91 8.36 19.83
C GLY A 243 0.80 8.56 18.32
N ALA A 244 -0.11 7.85 17.63
CA ALA A 244 -0.30 8.05 16.20
C ALA A 244 -0.84 9.45 15.87
N SER A 245 -0.41 9.98 14.74
CA SER A 245 -0.99 11.18 14.13
C SER A 245 -1.93 10.80 12.99
N VAL A 246 -2.92 11.67 12.72
CA VAL A 246 -3.85 11.50 11.59
C VAL A 246 -3.78 12.70 10.66
N ARG A 247 -3.89 12.45 9.35
CA ARG A 247 -4.02 13.47 8.31
C ARG A 247 -5.13 13.08 7.34
N ILE A 248 -6.02 14.03 7.07
CA ILE A 248 -7.06 13.88 6.04
C ILE A 248 -6.71 14.81 4.89
N LEU A 249 -6.59 14.23 3.69
CA LEU A 249 -6.22 14.92 2.47
C LEU A 249 -7.47 15.35 1.71
N ASP A 250 -7.57 16.63 1.40
CA ASP A 250 -8.71 17.16 0.66
C ASP A 250 -8.60 16.84 -0.83
N GLY A 251 -9.74 16.51 -1.47
CA GLY A 251 -9.81 16.19 -2.89
C GLY A 251 -9.08 14.89 -3.30
N VAL A 252 -8.71 14.06 -2.34
CA VAL A 252 -8.01 12.78 -2.56
C VAL A 252 -8.92 11.62 -2.18
N ALA A 253 -8.89 10.56 -2.96
CA ALA A 253 -9.65 9.35 -2.70
C ALA A 253 -8.77 8.18 -2.21
N HIS A 254 -8.99 6.97 -2.75
CA HIS A 254 -8.43 5.73 -2.21
C HIS A 254 -6.97 5.47 -2.58
N LEU A 255 -6.49 6.01 -3.69
CA LEU A 255 -5.12 5.80 -4.18
C LEU A 255 -4.26 7.06 -4.02
N ALA A 256 -4.19 7.59 -2.80
CA ALA A 256 -3.57 8.89 -2.51
C ALA A 256 -2.16 9.07 -3.11
N GLY A 257 -1.30 8.02 -3.06
CA GLY A 257 0.04 8.05 -3.62
C GLY A 257 0.08 8.19 -5.15
N LEU A 258 -0.98 7.76 -5.84
CA LEU A 258 -1.14 7.88 -7.28
C LEU A 258 -1.85 9.18 -7.66
N GLU A 259 -2.84 9.60 -6.84
CA GLU A 259 -3.66 10.78 -7.09
C GLU A 259 -2.90 12.09 -6.87
N ASN A 260 -2.08 12.17 -5.82
CA ASN A 260 -1.32 13.37 -5.49
C ASN A 260 0.09 13.04 -4.97
N PRO A 261 1.00 12.56 -5.84
CA PRO A 261 2.35 12.17 -5.45
C PRO A 261 3.15 13.26 -4.73
N PRO A 262 3.15 14.55 -5.15
CA PRO A 262 3.91 15.59 -4.47
C PRO A 262 3.45 15.84 -3.04
N LEU A 263 2.14 15.82 -2.80
CA LEU A 263 1.59 15.99 -1.44
C LEU A 263 1.97 14.81 -0.55
N VAL A 264 1.83 13.58 -1.08
CA VAL A 264 2.13 12.36 -0.33
C VAL A 264 3.61 12.23 -0.03
N SER A 265 4.50 12.51 -0.99
CA SER A 265 5.95 12.49 -0.76
C SER A 265 6.38 13.50 0.29
N ALA A 266 5.85 14.73 0.26
CA ALA A 266 6.13 15.75 1.26
C ALA A 266 5.66 15.34 2.67
N LEU A 267 4.50 14.68 2.78
CA LEU A 267 4.01 14.14 4.06
C LEU A 267 4.92 13.03 4.59
N ILE A 268 5.32 12.09 3.74
CA ILE A 268 6.23 11.00 4.10
C ILE A 268 7.56 11.56 4.59
N GLU A 269 8.18 12.45 3.82
CA GLU A 269 9.46 13.06 4.16
C GLU A 269 9.38 13.80 5.49
N ARG A 270 8.37 14.64 5.65
CA ARG A 270 8.17 15.40 6.88
C ARG A 270 7.95 14.50 8.09
N PHE A 271 7.13 13.46 7.97
CA PHE A 271 6.79 12.61 9.11
C PHE A 271 7.94 11.69 9.52
N LEU A 272 8.58 11.04 8.55
CA LEU A 272 9.59 10.02 8.85
C LEU A 272 10.97 10.60 9.14
N PHE A 273 11.29 11.82 8.70
CA PHE A 273 12.66 12.33 8.71
C PHE A 273 12.87 13.71 9.35
N SER A 274 11.80 14.48 9.70
CA SER A 274 11.98 15.83 10.29
C SER A 274 12.67 15.88 11.65
N GLY A 275 12.93 14.74 12.28
CA GLY A 275 13.67 14.68 13.56
C GLY A 275 15.15 14.31 13.44
N SER A 276 15.61 13.89 12.24
CA SER A 276 16.97 13.36 12.05
C SER A 276 17.98 14.39 11.51
N GLU A 277 17.51 15.54 11.01
CA GLU A 277 18.41 16.56 10.42
C GLU A 277 18.96 17.59 11.44
N SER A 278 18.50 17.58 12.69
CA SER A 278 18.99 18.50 13.74
C SER A 278 20.25 18.01 14.46
N GLY A 279 20.84 16.87 14.06
CA GLY A 279 21.96 16.23 14.75
C GLY A 279 23.35 16.39 14.13
N THR A 280 23.50 17.07 12.98
CA THR A 280 24.80 17.14 12.27
C THR A 280 25.35 18.56 12.03
N ALA A 281 24.94 19.52 12.84
CA ALA A 281 25.51 20.86 12.78
C ALA A 281 25.98 21.28 14.18
N ALA A 282 27.00 20.60 14.75
CA ALA A 282 27.84 21.12 15.85
C ALA A 282 28.99 20.14 16.11
N THR A 283 30.08 20.24 15.36
CA THR A 283 31.48 20.15 15.86
C THR A 283 32.42 20.74 14.82
#